data_833c8a9d40066cadef2a56724d9f67ff
#
_entry.id   833c8a9d40066cadef2a56724d9f67ff
#
_cell.length_a   1.000
_cell.length_b   1.000
_cell.length_c   1.000
_cell.angle_alpha   90.00
_cell.angle_beta   90.00
_cell.angle_gamma   90.00
#
_symmetry.space_group_name_H-M   'P 1'
#
loop_
_entity.id
_entity.type
_entity.pdbx_description
1 polymer ?
#
loop_
_entity_poly.entity_id
_entity_poly.type
_entity_poly.pdbx_seq_one_letter_code
_entity_poly.pdbx_strand_id
1 'polypeptide(L)'
;MFLSLLLAGFLTFVELNCENMFDCRHDSLKQDYEWLPEGKRHWTPARYWRKLNNIGQEILSCQEEGVPDLVAVVEVENDSCLFDLTRRSLLRNAGYEYLMTESPDERGIDVALLYQPLTFRPICYDYLDIQPLATMNPTRDILYVEGETLSGDTLHVFIVHAPSRFGGEKHTRANRQLVADRLLAAVQLLPPAAKVIIAGDFNDDATAPALRHLENSGLHNVTATATGSQGAKGTYRYQGFWQSIDHIFVSRSLTGHVKRAFIHDAPFLLEEDKKYGGVKPFRTFNGYRYQRGFSDHLPLVVRFSF
;
A
#
# COMPACT_ATOMS: atom_id res chain seq x y z
N MET A 1 -31.57 31.12 1.13
CA MET A 1 -30.29 31.32 1.87
C MET A 1 -29.74 29.95 2.17
N PHE A 2 -29.00 29.38 1.21
CA PHE A 2 -28.35 28.07 1.38
C PHE A 2 -27.16 28.24 2.32
N LEU A 3 -27.22 27.61 3.47
CA LEU A 3 -26.09 27.46 4.37
C LEU A 3 -25.08 26.58 3.64
N SER A 4 -24.06 27.18 3.04
CA SER A 4 -22.84 26.45 2.66
C SER A 4 -22.20 26.03 3.97
N LEU A 5 -22.51 24.82 4.44
CA LEU A 5 -21.60 24.12 5.34
C LEU A 5 -20.27 24.02 4.58
N LEU A 6 -19.28 24.78 5.03
CA LEU A 6 -17.87 24.51 4.78
C LEU A 6 -17.63 23.09 5.36
N LEU A 7 -17.86 22.07 4.57
CA LEU A 7 -17.28 20.77 4.80
C LEU A 7 -15.77 21.00 4.65
N ALA A 8 -15.09 21.20 5.78
CA ALA A 8 -13.65 21.04 5.80
C ALA A 8 -13.38 19.69 5.13
N GLY A 9 -12.73 19.72 3.97
CA GLY A 9 -12.51 18.53 3.16
C GLY A 9 -11.56 17.62 3.91
N PHE A 10 -12.07 16.66 4.67
CA PHE A 10 -11.26 15.58 5.21
C PHE A 10 -11.00 14.57 4.09
N LEU A 11 -9.77 14.12 3.99
CA LEU A 11 -9.39 13.05 3.09
C LEU A 11 -8.65 11.97 3.91
N THR A 12 -9.14 10.75 3.85
CA THR A 12 -8.48 9.60 4.47
C THR A 12 -7.72 8.82 3.41
N PHE A 13 -6.41 8.74 3.61
CA PHE A 13 -5.50 7.95 2.79
C PHE A 13 -5.07 6.70 3.56
N VAL A 14 -5.18 5.54 2.93
CA VAL A 14 -4.74 4.25 3.47
C VAL A 14 -3.66 3.67 2.58
N GLU A 15 -2.64 3.07 3.17
CA GLU A 15 -1.66 2.23 2.51
C GLU A 15 -1.75 0.82 3.10
N LEU A 16 -1.74 -0.21 2.25
CA LEU A 16 -1.88 -1.61 2.64
C LEU A 16 -1.13 -2.54 1.68
N ASN A 17 -0.20 -3.33 2.20
CA ASN A 17 0.29 -4.52 1.52
C ASN A 17 -0.72 -5.66 1.70
N CYS A 18 -1.19 -6.22 0.59
CA CYS A 18 -2.25 -7.24 0.58
C CYS A 18 -1.75 -8.67 0.87
N GLU A 19 -0.47 -8.91 1.16
CA GLU A 19 0.10 -10.27 1.30
C GLU A 19 -0.31 -11.18 0.12
N ASN A 20 0.15 -10.86 -1.10
CA ASN A 20 -0.02 -11.66 -2.30
C ASN A 20 -1.50 -11.96 -2.65
N MET A 21 -2.22 -10.94 -3.10
CA MET A 21 -3.60 -11.07 -3.55
C MET A 21 -3.64 -11.59 -5.00
N PHE A 22 -3.52 -12.91 -5.14
CA PHE A 22 -3.58 -13.63 -6.42
C PHE A 22 -4.98 -14.17 -6.70
N ASP A 23 -5.33 -14.30 -7.97
CA ASP A 23 -6.48 -15.12 -8.38
C ASP A 23 -6.11 -16.62 -8.40
N CYS A 24 -6.91 -17.48 -9.03
CA CYS A 24 -6.66 -18.92 -9.08
C CYS A 24 -6.31 -19.40 -10.49
N ARG A 25 -5.88 -18.50 -11.37
CA ARG A 25 -5.59 -18.79 -12.79
C ARG A 25 -4.14 -18.50 -13.05
N HIS A 26 -3.49 -19.36 -13.84
CA HIS A 26 -2.11 -19.16 -14.22
C HIS A 26 -1.98 -18.08 -15.29
N ASP A 27 -1.12 -17.09 -15.02
CA ASP A 27 -0.62 -16.19 -16.05
C ASP A 27 0.64 -16.81 -16.68
N SER A 28 0.55 -17.11 -17.97
CA SER A 28 1.64 -17.73 -18.72
C SER A 28 2.93 -16.90 -18.80
N LEU A 29 2.89 -15.62 -18.45
CA LEU A 29 4.02 -14.70 -18.44
C LEU A 29 4.65 -14.55 -17.03
N LYS A 30 4.06 -15.16 -16.00
CA LYS A 30 4.44 -14.98 -14.60
C LYS A 30 4.77 -16.31 -13.90
N GLN A 31 5.47 -16.21 -12.77
CA GLN A 31 5.85 -17.36 -11.95
C GLN A 31 4.90 -17.52 -10.76
N ASP A 32 3.60 -17.67 -11.04
CA ASP A 32 2.50 -17.70 -10.07
C ASP A 32 2.06 -19.12 -9.65
N TYR A 33 2.76 -20.17 -10.10
CA TYR A 33 2.39 -21.59 -9.91
C TYR A 33 2.06 -21.99 -8.47
N GLU A 34 2.66 -21.34 -7.48
CA GLU A 34 2.36 -21.67 -6.08
C GLU A 34 0.96 -21.17 -5.64
N TRP A 35 0.36 -20.22 -6.40
CA TRP A 35 -0.95 -19.63 -6.15
C TRP A 35 -2.09 -20.29 -6.92
N LEU A 36 -1.85 -21.48 -7.45
CA LEU A 36 -2.89 -22.29 -8.11
C LEU A 36 -3.51 -23.29 -7.13
N PRO A 37 -4.71 -23.82 -7.43
CA PRO A 37 -5.33 -24.88 -6.61
C PRO A 37 -4.45 -26.10 -6.40
N GLU A 38 -3.67 -26.48 -7.43
CA GLU A 38 -2.71 -27.59 -7.43
C GLU A 38 -1.33 -27.18 -6.92
N GLY A 39 -1.10 -25.87 -6.75
CA GLY A 39 0.16 -25.32 -6.29
C GLY A 39 0.44 -25.59 -4.82
N LYS A 40 1.64 -25.27 -4.36
CA LYS A 40 2.10 -25.53 -2.99
C LYS A 40 1.22 -24.89 -1.90
N ARG A 41 0.55 -23.78 -2.21
CA ARG A 41 -0.35 -23.08 -1.30
C ARG A 41 -1.78 -23.60 -1.34
N HIS A 42 -2.11 -24.48 -2.30
CA HIS A 42 -3.48 -24.95 -2.54
C HIS A 42 -4.47 -23.78 -2.60
N TRP A 43 -4.17 -22.80 -3.47
CA TRP A 43 -4.91 -21.54 -3.56
C TRP A 43 -6.22 -21.73 -4.32
N THR A 44 -7.24 -22.20 -3.61
CA THR A 44 -8.55 -22.50 -4.17
C THR A 44 -9.44 -21.24 -4.29
N PRO A 45 -10.48 -21.25 -5.16
CA PRO A 45 -11.45 -20.16 -5.25
C PRO A 45 -12.06 -19.76 -3.89
N ALA A 46 -12.28 -20.72 -2.98
CA ALA A 46 -12.80 -20.42 -1.66
C ALA A 46 -11.81 -19.62 -0.80
N ARG A 47 -10.49 -19.86 -0.96
CA ARG A 47 -9.44 -19.08 -0.27
C ARG A 47 -9.30 -17.69 -0.90
N TYR A 48 -9.34 -17.60 -2.21
CA TYR A 48 -9.34 -16.34 -2.95
C TYR A 48 -10.48 -15.42 -2.52
N TRP A 49 -11.73 -15.88 -2.58
CA TRP A 49 -12.87 -15.07 -2.16
C TRP A 49 -12.83 -14.68 -0.68
N ARG A 50 -12.31 -15.54 0.17
CA ARG A 50 -12.07 -15.18 1.58
C ARG A 50 -11.04 -14.06 1.69
N LYS A 51 -9.93 -14.15 0.95
CA LYS A 51 -8.88 -13.12 0.93
C LYS A 51 -9.44 -11.78 0.50
N LEU A 52 -10.18 -11.73 -0.60
CA LEU A 52 -10.83 -10.50 -1.08
C LEU A 52 -11.78 -9.90 -0.03
N ASN A 53 -12.60 -10.72 0.62
CA ASN A 53 -13.48 -10.23 1.67
C ASN A 53 -12.72 -9.76 2.92
N ASN A 54 -11.64 -10.42 3.28
CA ASN A 54 -10.79 -10.00 4.38
C ASN A 54 -10.13 -8.64 4.08
N ILE A 55 -9.51 -8.46 2.91
CA ILE A 55 -8.96 -7.16 2.49
C ILE A 55 -10.06 -6.10 2.41
N GLY A 56 -11.23 -6.43 1.89
CA GLY A 56 -12.38 -5.53 1.88
C GLY A 56 -12.81 -5.09 3.29
N GLN A 57 -12.88 -6.03 4.25
CA GLN A 57 -13.18 -5.73 5.65
C GLN A 57 -12.11 -4.85 6.30
N GLU A 58 -10.83 -5.14 6.02
CA GLU A 58 -9.68 -4.39 6.51
C GLU A 58 -9.75 -2.93 6.04
N ILE A 59 -9.95 -2.69 4.74
CA ILE A 59 -10.11 -1.36 4.16
C ILE A 59 -11.29 -0.61 4.80
N LEU A 60 -12.46 -1.23 4.87
CA LEU A 60 -13.65 -0.61 5.45
C LEU A 60 -13.46 -0.21 6.92
N SER A 61 -12.66 -0.97 7.67
CA SER A 61 -12.41 -0.70 9.08
C SER A 61 -11.44 0.47 9.34
N CYS A 62 -10.72 0.94 8.32
CA CYS A 62 -9.79 2.07 8.46
C CYS A 62 -10.50 3.43 8.67
N GLN A 63 -11.81 3.48 8.48
CA GLN A 63 -12.62 4.67 8.69
C GLN A 63 -13.89 4.31 9.48
N GLU A 64 -14.27 5.14 10.43
CA GLU A 64 -15.44 4.88 11.30
C GLU A 64 -16.76 5.21 10.59
N GLU A 65 -16.77 6.29 9.81
CA GLU A 65 -17.94 6.73 9.04
C GLU A 65 -17.58 6.83 7.56
N GLY A 66 -18.33 6.16 6.71
CA GLY A 66 -18.06 6.10 5.27
C GLY A 66 -16.95 5.09 4.92
N VAL A 67 -16.16 5.42 3.91
CA VAL A 67 -15.04 4.60 3.42
C VAL A 67 -13.84 5.51 3.17
N PRO A 68 -12.59 5.02 3.27
CA PRO A 68 -11.40 5.80 2.93
C PRO A 68 -11.48 6.38 1.51
N ASP A 69 -10.98 7.59 1.32
CA ASP A 69 -11.04 8.29 0.03
C ASP A 69 -10.06 7.72 -0.99
N LEU A 70 -8.84 7.41 -0.52
CA LEU A 70 -7.75 6.85 -1.30
C LEU A 70 -7.16 5.64 -0.58
N VAL A 71 -6.96 4.53 -1.30
CA VAL A 71 -6.33 3.33 -0.76
C VAL A 71 -5.24 2.86 -1.72
N ALA A 72 -3.99 3.05 -1.32
CA ALA A 72 -2.83 2.46 -1.97
C ALA A 72 -2.75 0.98 -1.57
N VAL A 73 -2.80 0.08 -2.52
CA VAL A 73 -2.63 -1.35 -2.29
C VAL A 73 -1.45 -1.88 -3.08
N VAL A 74 -0.67 -2.73 -2.45
CA VAL A 74 0.46 -3.41 -3.07
C VAL A 74 0.34 -4.93 -2.91
N GLU A 75 1.09 -5.69 -3.70
CA GLU A 75 0.98 -7.14 -3.83
C GLU A 75 -0.38 -7.60 -4.38
N VAL A 76 -0.85 -6.93 -5.41
CA VAL A 76 -2.04 -7.30 -6.19
C VAL A 76 -1.59 -7.90 -7.52
N GLU A 77 -2.17 -9.02 -7.92
CA GLU A 77 -1.72 -9.71 -9.13
C GLU A 77 -2.15 -9.01 -10.42
N ASN A 78 -3.45 -8.71 -10.56
CA ASN A 78 -4.01 -8.28 -11.83
C ASN A 78 -5.32 -7.50 -11.69
N ASP A 79 -5.80 -6.97 -12.82
CA ASP A 79 -7.07 -6.26 -12.95
C ASP A 79 -8.28 -7.10 -12.46
N SER A 80 -8.28 -8.42 -12.72
CA SER A 80 -9.37 -9.30 -12.27
C SER A 80 -9.48 -9.32 -10.74
N CYS A 81 -8.35 -9.31 -10.03
CA CYS A 81 -8.32 -9.23 -8.56
C CYS A 81 -8.94 -7.94 -8.04
N LEU A 82 -8.60 -6.80 -8.66
CA LEU A 82 -9.17 -5.49 -8.27
C LEU A 82 -10.64 -5.35 -8.65
N PHE A 83 -11.02 -5.85 -9.82
CA PHE A 83 -12.43 -5.90 -10.23
C PHE A 83 -13.26 -6.72 -9.23
N ASP A 84 -12.81 -7.91 -8.87
CA ASP A 84 -13.47 -8.77 -7.90
C ASP A 84 -13.49 -8.13 -6.50
N LEU A 85 -12.39 -7.49 -6.09
CA LEU A 85 -12.32 -6.77 -4.82
C LEU A 85 -13.33 -5.61 -4.78
N THR A 86 -13.38 -4.77 -5.81
CA THR A 86 -14.19 -3.55 -5.80
C THR A 86 -15.65 -3.78 -6.21
N ARG A 87 -15.95 -4.79 -7.02
CA ARG A 87 -17.29 -5.02 -7.57
C ARG A 87 -18.02 -6.23 -7.00
N ARG A 88 -17.30 -7.19 -6.37
CA ARG A 88 -17.90 -8.47 -5.98
C ARG A 88 -17.66 -8.87 -4.52
N SER A 89 -16.63 -8.28 -3.87
CA SER A 89 -16.33 -8.51 -2.45
C SER A 89 -17.21 -7.69 -1.51
N LEU A 90 -16.79 -7.55 -0.26
CA LEU A 90 -17.43 -6.64 0.71
C LEU A 90 -17.37 -5.18 0.26
N LEU A 91 -16.43 -4.79 -0.61
CA LEU A 91 -16.33 -3.43 -1.15
C LEU A 91 -17.32 -3.11 -2.28
N ARG A 92 -18.10 -4.08 -2.77
CA ARG A 92 -18.98 -3.90 -3.93
C ARG A 92 -19.95 -2.70 -3.87
N ASN A 93 -20.31 -2.28 -2.67
CA ASN A 93 -21.19 -1.13 -2.44
C ASN A 93 -20.42 0.14 -2.02
N ALA A 94 -19.11 0.07 -1.92
CA ALA A 94 -18.28 1.20 -1.52
C ALA A 94 -18.03 2.22 -2.65
N GLY A 95 -18.26 1.84 -3.91
CA GLY A 95 -18.18 2.75 -5.05
C GLY A 95 -16.76 3.08 -5.50
N TYR A 96 -15.77 2.26 -5.12
CA TYR A 96 -14.38 2.48 -5.55
C TYR A 96 -14.20 2.29 -7.05
N GLU A 97 -13.44 3.18 -7.66
CA GLU A 97 -12.71 2.99 -8.91
C GLU A 97 -11.23 2.74 -8.60
N TYR A 98 -10.45 2.29 -9.59
CA TYR A 98 -9.04 1.99 -9.37
C TYR A 98 -8.17 2.25 -10.61
N LEU A 99 -6.87 2.46 -10.35
CA LEU A 99 -5.79 2.48 -11.31
C LEU A 99 -4.72 1.50 -10.84
N MET A 100 -4.11 0.75 -11.74
CA MET A 100 -3.15 -0.31 -11.43
C MET A 100 -2.01 -0.31 -12.44
N THR A 101 -0.80 -0.64 -12.01
CA THR A 101 0.32 -0.97 -12.92
C THR A 101 0.15 -2.36 -13.53
N GLU A 102 0.88 -2.62 -14.59
CA GLU A 102 1.15 -3.95 -15.13
C GLU A 102 2.65 -4.02 -15.41
N SER A 103 3.39 -4.44 -14.42
CA SER A 103 4.84 -4.34 -14.38
C SER A 103 5.55 -5.64 -14.83
N PRO A 104 6.85 -5.57 -15.15
CA PRO A 104 7.63 -6.73 -15.54
C PRO A 104 8.04 -7.64 -14.37
N ASP A 105 7.50 -7.48 -13.16
CA ASP A 105 7.79 -8.35 -12.01
C ASP A 105 7.47 -9.81 -12.34
N GLU A 106 8.45 -10.70 -12.15
CA GLU A 106 8.31 -12.10 -12.51
C GLU A 106 7.28 -12.87 -11.66
N ARG A 107 7.02 -12.41 -10.42
CA ARG A 107 6.00 -13.02 -9.56
C ARG A 107 4.59 -12.66 -10.01
N GLY A 108 4.44 -11.56 -10.77
CA GLY A 108 3.15 -11.05 -11.21
C GLY A 108 2.41 -10.30 -10.10
N ILE A 109 3.11 -9.48 -9.32
CA ILE A 109 2.48 -8.59 -8.34
C ILE A 109 2.73 -7.14 -8.72
N ASP A 110 1.72 -6.32 -8.48
CA ASP A 110 1.68 -4.94 -8.87
C ASP A 110 1.20 -4.03 -7.75
N VAL A 111 1.12 -2.74 -8.04
CA VAL A 111 0.62 -1.70 -7.16
C VAL A 111 -0.61 -1.05 -7.75
N ALA A 112 -1.53 -0.61 -6.89
CA ALA A 112 -2.74 0.04 -7.35
C ALA A 112 -3.22 1.14 -6.38
N LEU A 113 -4.01 2.07 -6.90
CA LEU A 113 -4.73 3.08 -6.15
C LEU A 113 -6.24 2.87 -6.34
N LEU A 114 -6.95 2.54 -5.25
CA LEU A 114 -8.40 2.63 -5.21
C LEU A 114 -8.77 4.06 -4.80
N TYR A 115 -9.78 4.63 -5.41
CA TYR A 115 -10.22 5.99 -5.11
C TYR A 115 -11.74 6.13 -5.12
N GLN A 116 -12.23 7.09 -4.33
CA GLN A 116 -13.64 7.49 -4.33
C GLN A 116 -13.86 8.58 -5.37
N PRO A 117 -14.65 8.32 -6.45
CA PRO A 117 -14.84 9.31 -7.52
C PRO A 117 -15.51 10.61 -7.08
N LEU A 118 -16.20 10.60 -5.92
CA LEU A 118 -16.86 11.78 -5.37
C LEU A 118 -15.89 12.71 -4.64
N THR A 119 -14.76 12.19 -4.15
CA THR A 119 -13.80 12.96 -3.34
C THR A 119 -12.44 13.14 -4.01
N PHE A 120 -12.14 12.31 -5.02
CA PHE A 120 -10.91 12.39 -5.79
C PHE A 120 -11.18 12.06 -7.27
N ARG A 121 -10.78 12.93 -8.17
CA ARG A 121 -10.93 12.78 -9.62
C ARG A 121 -9.56 12.73 -10.28
N PRO A 122 -9.10 11.58 -10.77
CA PRO A 122 -7.87 11.49 -11.55
C PRO A 122 -7.91 12.40 -12.79
N ILE A 123 -6.83 13.13 -13.03
CA ILE A 123 -6.60 14.00 -14.20
C ILE A 123 -5.72 13.25 -15.20
N CYS A 124 -4.60 12.70 -14.72
CA CYS A 124 -3.72 11.85 -15.50
C CYS A 124 -3.03 10.81 -14.59
N TYR A 125 -2.49 9.79 -15.22
CA TYR A 125 -1.66 8.79 -14.53
C TYR A 125 -0.57 8.28 -15.46
N ASP A 126 0.50 7.74 -14.88
CA ASP A 126 1.64 7.17 -15.60
C ASP A 126 2.26 6.04 -14.79
N TYR A 127 3.01 5.17 -15.47
CA TYR A 127 3.78 4.08 -14.90
C TYR A 127 5.26 4.43 -15.02
N LEU A 128 5.90 4.66 -13.88
CA LEU A 128 7.32 4.97 -13.85
C LEU A 128 8.11 3.67 -13.77
N ASP A 129 8.64 3.25 -14.89
CA ASP A 129 9.44 2.05 -15.01
C ASP A 129 10.71 2.12 -14.15
N ILE A 130 11.08 0.99 -13.57
CA ILE A 130 12.34 0.81 -12.85
C ILE A 130 13.28 0.00 -13.73
N GLN A 131 14.29 0.68 -14.30
CA GLN A 131 15.33 0.00 -15.08
C GLN A 131 16.23 -0.80 -14.13
N PRO A 132 16.16 -2.15 -14.14
CA PRO A 132 16.85 -2.94 -13.13
C PRO A 132 18.37 -2.85 -13.25
N LEU A 133 19.08 -2.89 -12.13
CA LEU A 133 20.52 -3.09 -12.11
C LEU A 133 20.85 -4.49 -12.65
N ALA A 134 22.08 -4.70 -13.13
CA ALA A 134 22.51 -5.98 -13.71
C ALA A 134 22.34 -7.20 -12.76
N THR A 135 22.28 -6.96 -11.46
CA THR A 135 22.09 -7.98 -10.41
C THR A 135 20.67 -8.02 -9.85
N MET A 136 19.73 -7.29 -10.45
CA MET A 136 18.36 -7.15 -9.99
C MET A 136 17.40 -7.75 -11.01
N ASN A 137 16.48 -8.59 -10.56
CA ASN A 137 15.37 -9.04 -11.40
C ASN A 137 14.45 -7.86 -11.74
N PRO A 138 13.70 -7.94 -12.86
CA PRO A 138 12.62 -7.00 -13.14
C PRO A 138 11.72 -6.83 -11.92
N THR A 139 11.26 -5.62 -11.68
CA THR A 139 10.48 -5.27 -10.48
C THR A 139 9.26 -4.45 -10.85
N ARG A 140 8.45 -4.13 -9.85
CA ARG A 140 7.23 -3.34 -9.99
C ARG A 140 7.55 -1.92 -10.43
N ASP A 141 6.74 -1.42 -11.34
CA ASP A 141 6.71 0.00 -11.69
C ASP A 141 6.11 0.81 -10.54
N ILE A 142 6.39 2.11 -10.50
CA ILE A 142 5.73 3.04 -9.60
C ILE A 142 4.50 3.58 -10.30
N LEU A 143 3.32 3.48 -9.66
CA LEU A 143 2.12 4.14 -10.16
C LEU A 143 2.15 5.61 -9.76
N TYR A 144 2.07 6.50 -10.74
CA TYR A 144 1.85 7.93 -10.54
C TYR A 144 0.43 8.30 -10.93
N VAL A 145 -0.25 9.08 -10.07
CA VAL A 145 -1.58 9.60 -10.33
C VAL A 145 -1.63 11.08 -9.94
N GLU A 146 -2.00 11.93 -10.87
CA GLU A 146 -2.39 13.31 -10.61
C GLU A 146 -3.91 13.39 -10.57
N GLY A 147 -4.48 14.01 -9.54
CA GLY A 147 -5.93 14.13 -9.40
C GLY A 147 -6.35 15.29 -8.53
N GLU A 148 -7.59 15.70 -8.69
CA GLU A 148 -8.21 16.80 -7.96
C GLU A 148 -9.07 16.27 -6.82
N THR A 149 -8.89 16.86 -5.65
CA THR A 149 -9.73 16.59 -4.46
C THR A 149 -11.04 17.38 -4.52
N LEU A 150 -12.00 17.05 -3.67
CA LEU A 150 -13.26 17.79 -3.55
C LEU A 150 -13.05 19.27 -3.18
N SER A 151 -11.95 19.62 -2.49
CA SER A 151 -11.59 21.00 -2.16
C SER A 151 -11.01 21.79 -3.34
N GLY A 152 -10.77 21.15 -4.50
CA GLY A 152 -10.13 21.75 -5.68
C GLY A 152 -8.60 21.72 -5.63
N ASP A 153 -8.01 21.05 -4.65
CA ASP A 153 -6.57 20.85 -4.55
C ASP A 153 -6.10 19.74 -5.48
N THR A 154 -5.01 19.98 -6.21
CA THR A 154 -4.35 18.93 -6.98
C THR A 154 -3.40 18.14 -6.08
N LEU A 155 -3.55 16.82 -6.06
CA LEU A 155 -2.65 15.87 -5.42
C LEU A 155 -1.86 15.09 -6.47
N HIS A 156 -0.58 14.86 -6.18
CA HIS A 156 0.30 13.98 -6.93
C HIS A 156 0.61 12.77 -6.06
N VAL A 157 0.07 11.61 -6.42
CA VAL A 157 0.14 10.38 -5.63
C VAL A 157 1.06 9.38 -6.32
N PHE A 158 2.06 8.87 -5.60
CA PHE A 158 2.96 7.82 -6.05
C PHE A 158 2.76 6.59 -5.17
N ILE A 159 2.50 5.44 -5.79
CA ILE A 159 2.39 4.16 -5.08
C ILE A 159 3.58 3.31 -5.47
N VAL A 160 4.28 2.78 -4.45
CA VAL A 160 5.52 2.05 -4.60
C VAL A 160 5.50 0.72 -3.87
N HIS A 161 6.11 -0.32 -4.47
CA HIS A 161 6.49 -1.51 -3.75
C HIS A 161 7.96 -1.82 -4.08
N ALA A 162 8.85 -1.40 -3.21
CA ALA A 162 10.29 -1.53 -3.40
C ALA A 162 10.76 -2.99 -3.27
N PRO A 163 11.90 -3.36 -3.87
CA PRO A 163 12.45 -4.71 -3.78
C PRO A 163 12.70 -5.16 -2.34
N SER A 164 12.31 -6.42 -2.05
CA SER A 164 12.42 -6.99 -0.72
C SER A 164 13.87 -7.15 -0.26
N ARG A 165 14.06 -7.36 1.06
CA ARG A 165 15.37 -7.69 1.64
C ARG A 165 15.76 -9.17 1.47
N PHE A 166 14.96 -9.94 0.74
CA PHE A 166 15.24 -11.34 0.47
C PHE A 166 16.58 -11.51 -0.25
N GLY A 167 17.38 -12.47 0.17
CA GLY A 167 18.77 -12.63 -0.31
C GLY A 167 19.81 -11.78 0.46
N GLY A 168 19.37 -10.97 1.42
CA GLY A 168 20.22 -10.19 2.32
C GLY A 168 20.11 -8.68 2.12
N GLU A 169 19.87 -7.97 3.19
CA GLU A 169 19.66 -6.52 3.20
C GLU A 169 20.76 -5.74 2.47
N LYS A 170 22.04 -6.08 2.73
CA LYS A 170 23.19 -5.40 2.10
C LYS A 170 23.23 -5.58 0.59
N HIS A 171 22.84 -6.76 0.09
CA HIS A 171 22.84 -7.06 -1.34
C HIS A 171 21.69 -6.36 -2.08
N THR A 172 20.55 -6.21 -1.44
CA THR A 172 19.36 -5.62 -2.05
C THR A 172 19.21 -4.10 -1.80
N ARG A 173 20.11 -3.50 -0.99
CA ARG A 173 20.06 -2.07 -0.64
C ARG A 173 20.12 -1.16 -1.88
N ALA A 174 21.00 -1.48 -2.84
CA ALA A 174 21.14 -0.70 -4.07
C ALA A 174 19.85 -0.69 -4.90
N ASN A 175 19.09 -1.78 -4.87
CA ASN A 175 17.82 -1.89 -5.59
C ASN A 175 16.77 -0.94 -5.00
N ARG A 176 16.68 -0.84 -3.66
CA ARG A 176 15.76 0.10 -2.99
C ARG A 176 16.21 1.55 -3.15
N GLN A 177 17.53 1.81 -3.18
CA GLN A 177 18.07 3.13 -3.50
C GLN A 177 17.66 3.57 -4.90
N LEU A 178 17.73 2.69 -5.90
CA LEU A 178 17.31 2.97 -7.27
C LEU A 178 15.83 3.40 -7.34
N VAL A 179 14.96 2.74 -6.57
CA VAL A 179 13.54 3.12 -6.48
C VAL A 179 13.38 4.52 -5.87
N ALA A 180 14.12 4.82 -4.79
CA ALA A 180 14.09 6.14 -4.17
C ALA A 180 14.61 7.24 -5.12
N ASP A 181 15.67 6.97 -5.88
CA ASP A 181 16.21 7.89 -6.88
C ASP A 181 15.20 8.15 -8.00
N ARG A 182 14.48 7.10 -8.46
CA ARG A 182 13.45 7.21 -9.48
C ARG A 182 12.26 8.05 -9.00
N LEU A 183 11.81 7.84 -7.75
CA LEU A 183 10.79 8.67 -7.11
C LEU A 183 11.21 10.13 -7.07
N LEU A 184 12.42 10.42 -6.59
CA LEU A 184 12.92 11.80 -6.49
C LEU A 184 13.03 12.47 -7.85
N ALA A 185 13.52 11.75 -8.87
CA ALA A 185 13.59 12.28 -10.22
C ALA A 185 12.21 12.69 -10.75
N ALA A 186 11.17 11.90 -10.46
CA ALA A 186 9.80 12.24 -10.85
C ALA A 186 9.24 13.43 -10.04
N VAL A 187 9.44 13.44 -8.72
CA VAL A 187 8.98 14.54 -7.86
C VAL A 187 9.64 15.86 -8.23
N GLN A 188 10.91 15.86 -8.63
CA GLN A 188 11.64 17.06 -9.03
C GLN A 188 11.13 17.71 -10.33
N LEU A 189 10.36 16.97 -11.13
CA LEU A 189 9.70 17.51 -12.34
C LEU A 189 8.38 18.25 -12.00
N LEU A 190 7.86 18.07 -10.80
CA LEU A 190 6.64 18.72 -10.35
C LEU A 190 6.91 20.18 -9.89
N PRO A 191 5.88 21.04 -9.91
CA PRO A 191 5.99 22.36 -9.34
C PRO A 191 6.48 22.35 -7.88
N PRO A 192 7.31 23.32 -7.43
CA PRO A 192 7.84 23.33 -6.06
C PRO A 192 6.78 23.34 -4.96
N ALA A 193 5.57 23.83 -5.25
CA ALA A 193 4.44 23.86 -4.33
C ALA A 193 3.50 22.65 -4.48
N ALA A 194 3.86 21.65 -5.30
CA ALA A 194 3.03 20.48 -5.53
C ALA A 194 2.72 19.73 -4.21
N LYS A 195 1.46 19.33 -4.05
CA LYS A 195 1.01 18.50 -2.93
C LYS A 195 1.24 17.04 -3.31
N VAL A 196 2.29 16.44 -2.76
CA VAL A 196 2.75 15.09 -3.11
C VAL A 196 2.50 14.14 -1.95
N ILE A 197 1.98 12.95 -2.26
CA ILE A 197 1.91 11.77 -1.39
C ILE A 197 2.71 10.66 -2.07
N ILE A 198 3.63 10.03 -1.34
CA ILE A 198 4.30 8.79 -1.77
C ILE A 198 4.00 7.75 -0.72
N ALA A 199 3.40 6.63 -1.12
CA ALA A 199 2.97 5.59 -0.19
C ALA A 199 3.29 4.19 -0.71
N GLY A 200 3.54 3.26 0.19
CA GLY A 200 3.74 1.86 -0.15
C GLY A 200 4.69 1.12 0.77
N ASP A 201 4.98 -0.12 0.40
CA ASP A 201 5.97 -0.96 1.05
C ASP A 201 7.36 -0.65 0.49
N PHE A 202 8.18 0.01 1.29
CA PHE A 202 9.57 0.33 0.96
C PHE A 202 10.54 -0.80 1.30
N ASN A 203 10.08 -1.84 1.98
CA ASN A 203 10.90 -2.95 2.46
C ASN A 203 12.13 -2.50 3.28
N ASP A 204 12.09 -1.31 3.85
CA ASP A 204 13.15 -0.71 4.67
C ASP A 204 12.54 0.13 5.79
N ASP A 205 13.25 0.30 6.90
CA ASP A 205 12.81 1.18 7.98
C ASP A 205 13.17 2.64 7.71
N ALA A 206 12.53 3.58 8.45
CA ALA A 206 12.70 5.02 8.27
C ALA A 206 14.17 5.50 8.37
N THR A 207 15.05 4.72 8.98
CA THR A 207 16.48 5.09 9.14
C THR A 207 17.35 4.62 7.99
N ALA A 208 16.80 3.84 7.07
CA ALA A 208 17.52 3.30 5.92
C ALA A 208 17.97 4.43 4.96
N PRO A 209 19.13 4.24 4.29
CA PRO A 209 19.69 5.27 3.41
C PRO A 209 18.72 5.76 2.32
N ALA A 210 17.98 4.86 1.69
CA ALA A 210 17.02 5.21 0.65
C ALA A 210 15.90 6.15 1.18
N LEU A 211 15.36 5.86 2.38
CA LEU A 211 14.30 6.68 2.97
C LEU A 211 14.83 8.03 3.49
N ARG A 212 16.01 8.02 4.10
CA ARG A 212 16.69 9.27 4.48
C ARG A 212 17.02 10.15 3.27
N HIS A 213 17.31 9.53 2.13
CA HIS A 213 17.53 10.27 0.89
C HIS A 213 16.26 11.02 0.44
N LEU A 214 15.09 10.36 0.56
CA LEU A 214 13.79 11.02 0.33
C LEU A 214 13.57 12.21 1.30
N GLU A 215 13.83 12.01 2.59
CA GLU A 215 13.67 13.06 3.61
C GLU A 215 14.64 14.24 3.39
N ASN A 216 15.91 13.97 3.11
CA ASN A 216 16.91 14.99 2.84
C ASN A 216 16.58 15.82 1.58
N SER A 217 15.76 15.28 0.71
CA SER A 217 15.28 15.96 -0.51
C SER A 217 14.00 16.78 -0.31
N GLY A 218 13.52 16.92 0.94
CA GLY A 218 12.40 17.78 1.31
C GLY A 218 11.04 17.06 1.40
N LEU A 219 11.02 15.74 1.32
CA LEU A 219 9.86 14.93 1.66
C LEU A 219 9.82 14.64 3.16
N HIS A 220 8.64 14.47 3.73
CA HIS A 220 8.45 14.23 5.16
C HIS A 220 7.76 12.88 5.37
N ASN A 221 8.42 11.94 6.05
CA ASN A 221 7.80 10.67 6.43
C ASN A 221 6.84 10.90 7.61
N VAL A 222 5.55 10.98 7.32
CA VAL A 222 4.52 11.27 8.34
C VAL A 222 4.12 10.04 9.14
N THR A 223 4.60 8.86 8.76
CA THR A 223 4.32 7.58 9.43
C THR A 223 5.53 6.97 10.12
N ALA A 224 6.70 7.62 10.11
CA ALA A 224 7.94 7.09 10.68
C ALA A 224 7.82 6.66 12.17
N THR A 225 6.92 7.31 12.92
CA THR A 225 6.67 7.03 14.34
C THR A 225 5.24 6.53 14.60
N ALA A 226 4.52 6.12 13.55
CA ALA A 226 3.16 5.62 13.69
C ALA A 226 3.13 4.33 14.53
N THR A 227 2.12 4.23 15.38
CA THR A 227 1.84 3.04 16.19
C THR A 227 0.36 2.72 16.16
N GLY A 228 0.02 1.48 16.48
CA GLY A 228 -1.36 1.07 16.68
C GLY A 228 -1.83 1.29 18.13
N SER A 229 -3.13 1.19 18.35
CA SER A 229 -3.78 1.31 19.65
C SER A 229 -3.92 0.00 20.42
N GLN A 230 -3.77 -1.14 19.71
CA GLN A 230 -3.93 -2.50 20.24
C GLN A 230 -2.59 -3.24 20.39
N GLY A 231 -1.47 -2.53 20.33
CA GLY A 231 -0.15 -3.07 20.63
C GLY A 231 0.79 -3.21 19.43
N ALA A 232 0.36 -2.85 18.22
CA ALA A 232 1.25 -2.77 17.07
C ALA A 232 2.25 -1.60 17.23
N LYS A 233 3.54 -1.90 17.00
CA LYS A 233 4.64 -0.91 17.05
C LYS A 233 5.32 -0.73 15.69
N GLY A 234 4.75 -1.30 14.65
CA GLY A 234 5.18 -1.28 13.27
C GLY A 234 4.13 -1.95 12.42
N THR A 235 4.25 -1.86 11.10
CA THR A 235 3.30 -2.45 10.15
C THR A 235 3.52 -3.94 9.93
N TYR A 236 4.75 -4.41 10.11
CA TYR A 236 5.16 -5.79 9.88
C TYR A 236 5.83 -6.38 11.13
N ARG A 237 5.67 -7.69 11.37
CA ARG A 237 6.33 -8.35 12.49
C ARG A 237 7.11 -9.60 12.07
N TYR A 238 8.42 -9.57 12.33
CA TYR A 238 9.32 -10.68 12.01
C TYR A 238 10.08 -11.15 13.24
N GLN A 239 10.05 -12.45 13.54
CA GLN A 239 10.74 -13.07 14.67
C GLN A 239 10.53 -12.35 16.02
N GLY A 240 9.31 -11.84 16.26
CA GLY A 240 8.97 -11.15 17.50
C GLY A 240 9.27 -9.65 17.49
N PHE A 241 9.95 -9.14 16.49
CA PHE A 241 10.27 -7.72 16.35
C PHE A 241 9.32 -7.01 15.38
N TRP A 242 8.75 -5.90 15.82
CA TRP A 242 8.00 -5.01 14.96
C TRP A 242 8.94 -4.22 14.07
N GLN A 243 8.57 -4.06 12.82
CA GLN A 243 9.26 -3.27 11.79
C GLN A 243 8.23 -2.38 11.11
N SER A 244 8.58 -1.12 10.88
CA SER A 244 7.82 -0.21 10.01
C SER A 244 8.55 -0.18 8.67
N ILE A 245 8.05 -0.94 7.71
CA ILE A 245 8.62 -1.05 6.36
C ILE A 245 7.70 -0.47 5.29
N ASP A 246 6.47 -0.18 5.68
CA ASP A 246 5.49 0.58 4.92
C ASP A 246 5.55 2.03 5.38
N HIS A 247 5.49 2.97 4.45
CA HIS A 247 5.63 4.40 4.77
C HIS A 247 4.74 5.27 3.90
N ILE A 248 4.36 6.42 4.47
CA ILE A 248 3.70 7.50 3.73
C ILE A 248 4.54 8.76 3.91
N PHE A 249 5.06 9.27 2.78
CA PHE A 249 5.77 10.54 2.70
C PHE A 249 4.85 11.60 2.09
N VAL A 250 5.04 12.82 2.51
CA VAL A 250 4.34 13.98 1.93
C VAL A 250 5.33 15.10 1.59
N SER A 251 5.00 15.92 0.59
CA SER A 251 5.74 17.15 0.33
C SER A 251 5.53 18.18 1.45
N ARG A 252 6.45 19.13 1.55
CA ARG A 252 6.37 20.21 2.54
C ARG A 252 5.05 21.00 2.46
N SER A 253 4.53 21.22 1.25
CA SER A 253 3.25 21.90 1.02
C SER A 253 2.05 21.17 1.63
N LEU A 254 2.16 19.84 1.85
CA LEU A 254 1.08 19.02 2.38
C LEU A 254 1.20 18.75 3.89
N THR A 255 2.36 19.00 4.52
CA THR A 255 2.59 18.69 5.95
C THR A 255 1.57 19.37 6.89
N GLY A 256 1.18 20.63 6.61
CA GLY A 256 0.20 21.38 7.41
C GLY A 256 -1.22 20.80 7.35
N HIS A 257 -1.51 19.99 6.34
CA HIS A 257 -2.80 19.34 6.15
C HIS A 257 -2.91 18.01 6.91
N VAL A 258 -1.78 17.38 7.32
CA VAL A 258 -1.79 16.13 8.08
C VAL A 258 -2.33 16.37 9.48
N LYS A 259 -3.42 15.68 9.82
CA LYS A 259 -4.06 15.76 11.13
C LYS A 259 -3.73 14.58 12.02
N ARG A 260 -3.62 13.39 11.43
CA ARG A 260 -3.31 12.16 12.14
C ARG A 260 -2.65 11.15 11.22
N ALA A 261 -1.64 10.45 11.72
CA ALA A 261 -1.03 9.29 11.08
C ALA A 261 -0.93 8.16 12.12
N PHE A 262 -1.36 6.94 11.79
CA PHE A 262 -1.36 5.82 12.71
C PHE A 262 -1.38 4.48 11.97
N ILE A 263 -1.02 3.40 12.69
CA ILE A 263 -1.20 2.03 12.23
C ILE A 263 -2.60 1.59 12.65
N HIS A 264 -3.39 1.09 11.70
CA HIS A 264 -4.69 0.53 12.01
C HIS A 264 -4.53 -0.94 12.45
N ASP A 265 -4.63 -1.16 13.74
CA ASP A 265 -4.44 -2.46 14.38
C ASP A 265 -5.72 -2.94 15.09
N ALA A 266 -6.87 -2.90 14.37
CA ALA A 266 -8.12 -3.42 14.91
C ALA A 266 -7.96 -4.84 15.44
N PRO A 267 -8.65 -5.22 16.55
CA PRO A 267 -8.44 -6.52 17.21
C PRO A 267 -8.54 -7.73 16.28
N PHE A 268 -9.39 -7.68 15.26
CA PHE A 268 -9.57 -8.79 14.30
C PHE A 268 -8.41 -8.92 13.29
N LEU A 269 -7.57 -7.87 13.13
CA LEU A 269 -6.36 -7.88 12.31
C LEU A 269 -5.17 -8.50 13.05
N LEU A 270 -5.32 -8.80 14.34
CA LEU A 270 -4.26 -9.27 15.20
C LEU A 270 -4.52 -10.71 15.69
N GLU A 271 -3.46 -11.44 15.89
CA GLU A 271 -3.48 -12.71 16.63
C GLU A 271 -2.39 -12.73 17.70
N GLU A 272 -2.54 -13.58 18.72
CA GLU A 272 -1.51 -13.80 19.73
C GLU A 272 -0.25 -14.41 19.10
N ASP A 273 0.90 -13.83 19.39
CA ASP A 273 2.19 -14.42 19.04
C ASP A 273 2.65 -15.39 20.15
N LYS A 274 2.21 -16.63 20.05
CA LYS A 274 2.52 -17.68 21.02
C LYS A 274 4.01 -17.98 21.16
N LYS A 275 4.83 -17.64 20.17
CA LYS A 275 6.27 -17.92 20.18
C LYS A 275 7.09 -16.82 20.85
N TYR A 276 6.74 -15.56 20.57
CA TYR A 276 7.52 -14.41 20.99
C TYR A 276 6.77 -13.49 21.96
N GLY A 277 5.51 -13.82 22.27
CA GLY A 277 4.63 -13.03 23.13
C GLY A 277 4.06 -11.79 22.44
N GLY A 278 3.00 -11.22 23.03
CA GLY A 278 2.28 -10.07 22.49
C GLY A 278 1.43 -10.44 21.28
N VAL A 279 1.20 -9.45 20.40
CA VAL A 279 0.34 -9.60 19.22
C VAL A 279 1.16 -9.47 17.94
N LYS A 280 0.64 -10.03 16.84
CA LYS A 280 1.19 -9.94 15.49
C LYS A 280 0.06 -9.82 14.48
N PRO A 281 0.30 -9.39 13.23
CA PRO A 281 -0.70 -9.42 12.18
C PRO A 281 -1.26 -10.83 11.99
N PHE A 282 -2.57 -10.92 11.84
CA PHE A 282 -3.26 -12.18 11.51
C PHE A 282 -3.20 -12.39 10.01
N ARG A 283 -2.12 -12.98 9.56
CA ARG A 283 -1.74 -13.14 8.16
C ARG A 283 -2.48 -14.28 7.45
N THR A 284 -2.50 -14.23 6.13
CA THR A 284 -3.11 -15.26 5.27
C THR A 284 -2.38 -16.59 5.36
N PHE A 285 -1.04 -16.55 5.35
CA PHE A 285 -0.19 -17.74 5.45
C PHE A 285 0.90 -17.60 6.51
N ASN A 286 1.26 -18.72 7.13
CA ASN A 286 2.50 -18.88 7.88
C ASN A 286 3.35 -19.96 7.20
N GLY A 287 4.33 -19.55 6.41
CA GLY A 287 4.97 -20.40 5.41
C GLY A 287 3.93 -20.86 4.37
N TYR A 288 3.76 -22.18 4.23
CA TYR A 288 2.72 -22.76 3.35
C TYR A 288 1.42 -23.10 4.09
N ARG A 289 1.35 -22.88 5.40
CA ARG A 289 0.15 -23.18 6.18
C ARG A 289 -0.84 -22.01 6.09
N TYR A 290 -2.01 -22.28 5.50
CA TYR A 290 -3.10 -21.32 5.41
C TYR A 290 -3.70 -21.01 6.79
N GLN A 291 -3.77 -19.73 7.17
CA GLN A 291 -4.25 -19.23 8.47
C GLN A 291 -5.63 -18.58 8.40
N ARG A 292 -6.13 -18.27 7.21
CA ARG A 292 -7.40 -17.56 6.97
C ARG A 292 -7.42 -16.11 7.42
N GLY A 293 -6.26 -15.51 7.69
CA GLY A 293 -6.12 -14.13 8.13
C GLY A 293 -6.23 -13.10 7.00
N PHE A 294 -5.79 -11.92 7.30
CA PHE A 294 -5.92 -10.71 6.47
C PHE A 294 -4.64 -10.46 5.66
N SER A 295 -3.65 -9.85 6.29
CA SER A 295 -2.33 -9.61 5.73
C SER A 295 -1.25 -9.82 6.80
N ASP A 296 0.02 -9.99 6.37
CA ASP A 296 1.17 -9.95 7.27
C ASP A 296 1.65 -8.51 7.53
N HIS A 297 1.05 -7.55 6.86
CA HIS A 297 1.17 -6.12 7.15
C HIS A 297 -0.11 -5.58 7.78
N LEU A 298 0.01 -4.46 8.52
CA LEU A 298 -1.10 -3.70 9.05
C LEU A 298 -1.23 -2.38 8.29
N PRO A 299 -2.46 -1.90 8.00
CA PRO A 299 -2.64 -0.68 7.24
C PRO A 299 -2.05 0.55 7.93
N LEU A 300 -1.42 1.42 7.15
CA LEU A 300 -1.12 2.80 7.54
C LEU A 300 -2.27 3.72 7.15
N VAL A 301 -2.69 4.57 8.06
CA VAL A 301 -3.77 5.54 7.82
C VAL A 301 -3.27 6.95 8.08
N VAL A 302 -3.47 7.84 7.12
CA VAL A 302 -3.23 9.28 7.27
C VAL A 302 -4.52 10.03 6.97
N ARG A 303 -4.90 10.91 7.89
CA ARG A 303 -6.04 11.81 7.73
C ARG A 303 -5.55 13.22 7.43
N PHE A 304 -6.02 13.77 6.33
CA PHE A 304 -5.76 15.14 5.90
C PHE A 304 -6.98 16.03 6.11
N SER A 305 -6.75 17.34 6.21
CA SER A 305 -7.79 18.38 6.17
C SER A 305 -7.33 19.48 5.21
N PHE A 306 -8.12 19.74 4.21
CA PHE A 306 -7.92 20.77 3.18
C PHE A 306 -8.77 21.99 3.45
#